data_f60a4e7433a205b402d00f7173c0f683
#
_entry.id   f60a4e7433a205b402d00f7173c0f683
#
_cell.length_a   1.000
_cell.length_b   1.000
_cell.length_c   1.000
_cell.angle_alpha   90.00
_cell.angle_beta   90.00
_cell.angle_gamma   90.00
#
_symmetry.space_group_name_H-M   'P 1'
#
loop_
_entity.id
_entity.type
_entity.pdbx_description
1 polymer ?
#
loop_
_entity_poly.entity_id
_entity_poly.type
_entity_poly.pdbx_seq_one_letter_code
_entity_poly.pdbx_strand_id
1 'polypeptide(L)'
;MSINNLAQHLNPASVTDQTQKPLWTYNHDEQTLTAPNGRHVALTTKEDIFINKIFKANSATVYRSDLMKSLGYEDVPLSNSLDAIVQRVRKKISYLQLDISSPIRTVHGSGFKFLSTPYKL
;
A
#
# COMPACT_ATOMS: atom_id res chain seq x y z
N MET A 1 -18.46 -30.77 -20.27
CA MET A 1 -18.66 -30.45 -19.73
C MET A 1 -18.64 -30.12 -19.08
N SER A 2 -18.21 -29.94 -19.14
CA SER A 2 -18.31 -29.58 -18.40
C SER A 2 -18.10 -29.15 -17.84
N ILE A 3 -17.78 -29.32 -18.04
CA ILE A 3 -17.76 -28.85 -17.50
C ILE A 3 -17.45 -28.27 -17.04
N ASN A 4 -17.24 -28.39 -17.29
CA ASN A 4 -17.17 -27.76 -16.75
C ASN A 4 -16.88 -27.16 -16.30
N ASN A 5 -16.73 -27.31 -16.66
CA ASN A 5 -16.74 -26.75 -16.20
C ASN A 5 -16.50 -26.30 -15.63
N LEU A 6 -16.36 -26.57 -15.94
CA LEU A 6 -16.28 -26.23 -15.32
C LEU A 6 -15.71 -25.83 -14.79
N ALA A 7 -15.47 -26.03 -15.21
CA ALA A 7 -15.21 -25.60 -14.55
C ALA A 7 -14.72 -25.11 -14.24
N GLN A 8 -14.56 -25.12 -14.73
CA GLN A 8 -14.51 -24.69 -14.31
C GLN A 8 -14.35 -24.12 -13.85
N HIS A 9 -14.21 -24.37 -14.15
CA HIS A 9 -14.46 -23.90 -13.52
C HIS A 9 -14.10 -23.58 -12.89
N LEU A 10 -13.83 -23.75 -13.27
CA LEU A 10 -13.68 -23.53 -12.51
C LEU A 10 -13.08 -23.26 -12.08
N ASN A 11 -12.77 -23.22 -12.27
CA ASN A 11 -12.44 -22.80 -11.62
C ASN A 11 -11.84 -22.57 -11.18
N PRO A 12 -11.36 -22.78 -11.58
CA PRO A 12 -10.91 -22.45 -10.79
C PRO A 12 -10.53 -21.86 -10.50
N ALA A 13 -10.08 -21.71 -10.52
CA ALA A 13 -10.00 -20.91 -10.01
C ALA A 13 -10.34 -20.50 -9.74
N SER A 14 -10.35 -20.55 -9.87
CA SER A 14 -10.81 -19.96 -9.22
C SER A 14 -11.13 -20.26 -8.35
N VAL A 15 -11.03 -20.88 -8.44
CA VAL A 15 -11.40 -21.19 -7.24
C VAL A 15 -10.53 -20.91 -6.12
N THR A 16 -9.42 -20.87 -6.25
CA THR A 16 -8.53 -20.48 -5.23
C THR A 16 -8.77 -19.09 -4.72
N ASP A 17 -9.44 -18.33 -5.48
CA ASP A 17 -9.68 -16.97 -5.08
C ASP A 17 -10.55 -16.82 -3.87
N GLN A 18 -11.35 -17.84 -3.59
CA GLN A 18 -12.20 -17.74 -2.43
C GLN A 18 -11.44 -17.76 -1.14
N THR A 19 -10.26 -18.34 -1.15
CA THR A 19 -9.45 -18.42 0.06
C THR A 19 -8.44 -17.30 0.17
N GLN A 20 -8.25 -16.58 -0.92
CA GLN A 20 -7.29 -15.48 -0.94
C GLN A 20 -8.01 -14.17 -0.73
N LYS A 21 -7.58 -13.44 0.27
CA LYS A 21 -8.13 -12.12 0.49
C LYS A 21 -7.53 -11.13 -0.49
N PRO A 22 -8.33 -10.19 -1.00
CA PRO A 22 -7.77 -9.13 -1.83
C PRO A 22 -6.69 -8.36 -1.06
N LEU A 23 -5.70 -7.92 -1.77
CA LEU A 23 -4.59 -7.19 -1.20
C LEU A 23 -4.62 -5.75 -1.65
N TRP A 24 -3.92 -4.90 -0.91
CA TRP A 24 -3.58 -3.58 -1.41
C TRP A 24 -2.68 -3.74 -2.61
N THR A 25 -2.91 -2.95 -3.65
CA THR A 25 -2.08 -2.95 -4.84
C THR A 25 -1.67 -1.54 -5.18
N TYR A 26 -0.55 -1.42 -5.89
CA TYR A 26 0.03 -0.13 -6.21
C TYR A 26 0.53 -0.14 -7.65
N ASN A 27 0.22 0.92 -8.37
CA ASN A 27 0.67 1.10 -9.75
C ASN A 27 1.48 2.40 -9.82
N HIS A 28 2.80 2.26 -9.99
CA HIS A 28 3.70 3.40 -10.04
C HIS A 28 3.48 4.24 -11.30
N ASP A 29 3.26 3.60 -12.43
CA ASP A 29 3.08 4.32 -13.68
C ASP A 29 1.86 5.23 -13.66
N GLU A 30 0.80 4.79 -12.99
CA GLU A 30 -0.43 5.56 -12.85
C GLU A 30 -0.50 6.33 -11.54
N GLN A 31 0.49 6.15 -10.68
CA GLN A 31 0.53 6.78 -9.36
C GLN A 31 -0.77 6.56 -8.59
N THR A 32 -1.19 5.29 -8.54
CA THR A 32 -2.47 4.91 -7.96
C THR A 32 -2.30 3.82 -6.94
N LEU A 33 -2.96 3.99 -5.80
CA LEU A 33 -3.03 2.99 -4.74
C LEU A 33 -4.45 2.46 -4.66
N THR A 34 -4.61 1.13 -4.70
CA THR A 34 -5.91 0.49 -4.70
C THR A 34 -6.09 -0.35 -3.45
N ALA A 35 -7.21 -0.13 -2.77
CA ALA A 35 -7.57 -0.87 -1.56
C ALA A 35 -8.11 -2.25 -1.91
N PRO A 36 -8.15 -3.17 -0.92
CA PRO A 36 -8.70 -4.51 -1.15
C PRO A 36 -10.14 -4.52 -1.66
N ASN A 37 -10.93 -3.49 -1.35
CA ASN A 37 -12.31 -3.39 -1.83
C ASN A 37 -12.41 -2.86 -3.28
N GLY A 38 -11.28 -2.63 -3.94
CA GLY A 38 -11.26 -2.16 -5.32
C GLY A 38 -11.28 -0.65 -5.48
N ARG A 39 -11.52 0.09 -4.42
CA ARG A 39 -11.49 1.56 -4.48
C ARG A 39 -10.04 2.03 -4.53
N HIS A 40 -9.81 3.12 -5.22
CA HIS A 40 -8.45 3.59 -5.44
C HIS A 40 -8.35 5.09 -5.25
N VAL A 41 -7.13 5.56 -5.13
CA VAL A 41 -6.84 6.97 -4.95
C VAL A 41 -5.57 7.32 -5.74
N ALA A 42 -5.58 8.52 -6.31
CA ALA A 42 -4.41 9.05 -7.00
C ALA A 42 -3.44 9.64 -5.99
N LEU A 43 -2.16 9.46 -6.26
CA LEU A 43 -1.07 9.95 -5.41
C LEU A 43 -0.39 11.13 -6.09
N THR A 44 0.01 12.11 -5.28
CA THR A 44 0.88 13.17 -5.78
C THR A 44 2.29 12.60 -5.99
N THR A 45 3.15 13.37 -6.65
CA THR A 45 4.51 12.92 -6.92
C THR A 45 5.25 12.51 -5.64
N LYS A 46 5.18 13.32 -4.59
CA LYS A 46 5.86 13.00 -3.34
C LYS A 46 5.23 11.80 -2.64
N GLU A 47 3.92 11.71 -2.66
CA GLU A 47 3.22 10.56 -2.09
C GLU A 47 3.59 9.28 -2.83
N ASP A 48 3.69 9.36 -4.15
CA ASP A 48 4.05 8.22 -4.98
C ASP A 48 5.47 7.75 -4.67
N ILE A 49 6.42 8.68 -4.51
CA ILE A 49 7.79 8.33 -4.16
C ILE A 49 7.83 7.57 -2.84
N PHE A 50 7.10 8.06 -1.84
CA PHE A 50 7.03 7.42 -0.54
C PHE A 50 6.44 6.02 -0.65
N ILE A 51 5.26 5.89 -1.28
CA ILE A 51 4.59 4.61 -1.42
C ILE A 51 5.44 3.63 -2.23
N ASN A 52 6.06 4.10 -3.30
CA ASN A 52 6.91 3.26 -4.14
C ASN A 52 8.02 2.60 -3.31
N LYS A 53 8.67 3.37 -2.46
CA LYS A 53 9.77 2.85 -1.65
C LYS A 53 9.28 1.80 -0.64
N ILE A 54 8.23 2.10 0.10
CA ILE A 54 7.78 1.18 1.15
C ILE A 54 7.07 -0.04 0.58
N PHE A 55 6.34 0.13 -0.54
CA PHE A 55 5.63 -0.99 -1.16
C PHE A 55 6.62 -2.01 -1.74
N LYS A 56 7.67 -1.52 -2.42
CA LYS A 56 8.67 -2.39 -3.02
C LYS A 56 9.50 -3.15 -1.99
N ALA A 57 9.56 -2.66 -0.77
CA ALA A 57 10.32 -3.31 0.29
C ALA A 57 9.62 -4.59 0.78
N ASN A 58 8.41 -4.86 0.31
CA ASN A 58 7.72 -6.13 0.56
C ASN A 58 7.62 -6.47 2.04
N SER A 59 7.05 -5.57 2.81
CA SER A 59 6.83 -5.67 4.26
C SER A 59 8.07 -5.42 5.11
N ALA A 60 9.23 -5.20 4.49
CA ALA A 60 10.41 -4.83 5.26
C ALA A 60 10.35 -3.35 5.62
N THR A 61 11.03 -3.01 6.71
CA THR A 61 11.11 -1.63 7.15
C THR A 61 12.00 -0.81 6.22
N VAL A 62 11.51 0.36 5.81
CA VAL A 62 12.32 1.34 5.09
C VAL A 62 12.61 2.47 6.07
N TYR A 63 13.89 2.77 6.23
CA TYR A 63 14.32 3.73 7.23
C TYR A 63 14.01 5.16 6.83
N ARG A 64 13.77 6.00 7.85
CA ARG A 64 13.45 7.40 7.61
C ARG A 64 14.51 8.09 6.75
N SER A 65 15.79 7.82 7.01
CA SER A 65 16.86 8.43 6.25
C SER A 65 16.78 8.11 4.76
N ASP A 66 16.45 6.86 4.43
CA ASP A 66 16.31 6.46 3.03
C ASP A 66 15.11 7.14 2.37
N LEU A 67 14.03 7.26 3.10
CA LEU A 67 12.83 7.94 2.59
C LEU A 67 13.09 9.42 2.38
N MET A 68 13.75 10.07 3.35
CA MET A 68 14.09 11.47 3.23
C MET A 68 14.98 11.72 2.02
N LYS A 69 15.95 10.84 1.82
CA LYS A 69 16.84 10.95 0.67
C LYS A 69 16.07 10.81 -0.65
N SER A 70 15.18 9.82 -0.72
CA SER A 70 14.39 9.60 -1.93
C SER A 70 13.50 10.79 -2.25
N LEU A 71 13.04 11.50 -1.23
CA LEU A 71 12.16 12.64 -1.39
C LEU A 71 12.91 13.96 -1.59
N GLY A 72 14.24 13.92 -1.55
CA GLY A 72 15.05 15.12 -1.71
C GLY A 72 15.18 15.96 -0.46
N TYR A 73 14.94 15.38 0.71
CA TYR A 73 14.97 16.09 1.99
C TYR A 73 16.21 15.81 2.81
N GLU A 74 17.22 15.17 2.24
CA GLU A 74 18.34 14.69 3.04
C GLU A 74 19.14 15.84 3.69
N ASP A 75 19.08 17.03 3.11
CA ASP A 75 19.80 18.18 3.64
C ASP A 75 18.93 19.12 4.47
N VAL A 76 17.74 18.66 4.84
CA VAL A 76 16.79 19.48 5.60
C VAL A 76 16.65 18.89 7.00
N PRO A 77 17.46 19.35 7.96
CA PRO A 77 17.40 18.82 9.32
C PRO A 77 16.11 19.20 10.00
N LEU A 78 15.63 18.34 10.89
CA LEU A 78 14.42 18.57 11.69
C LEU A 78 13.17 18.80 10.84
N SER A 79 13.18 18.26 9.62
CA SER A 79 12.05 18.46 8.72
C SER A 79 10.87 17.56 9.09
N ASN A 80 9.66 18.12 9.11
CA ASN A 80 8.43 17.37 9.27
C ASN A 80 7.85 16.98 7.92
N SER A 81 8.58 17.19 6.84
CA SER A 81 8.05 16.97 5.48
C SER A 81 7.67 15.52 5.24
N LEU A 82 8.49 14.58 5.72
CA LEU A 82 8.16 13.17 5.57
C LEU A 82 6.87 12.84 6.33
N ASP A 83 6.77 13.30 7.57
CA ASP A 83 5.58 13.00 8.37
C ASP A 83 4.33 13.62 7.76
N ALA A 84 4.45 14.78 7.15
CA ALA A 84 3.32 15.41 6.46
C ALA A 84 2.86 14.56 5.27
N ILE A 85 3.79 13.99 4.52
CA ILE A 85 3.45 13.11 3.40
C ILE A 85 2.75 11.86 3.91
N VAL A 86 3.28 11.25 4.96
CA VAL A 86 2.67 10.06 5.57
C VAL A 86 1.24 10.37 6.03
N GLN A 87 1.04 11.50 6.67
CA GLN A 87 -0.28 11.92 7.13
C GLN A 87 -1.26 12.08 5.98
N ARG A 88 -0.83 12.72 4.90
CA ARG A 88 -1.70 12.91 3.73
C ARG A 88 -2.09 11.59 3.09
N VAL A 89 -1.13 10.68 2.96
CA VAL A 89 -1.41 9.36 2.38
C VAL A 89 -2.37 8.58 3.28
N ARG A 90 -2.12 8.59 4.58
CA ARG A 90 -3.01 7.90 5.53
C ARG A 90 -4.43 8.45 5.49
N LYS A 91 -4.56 9.75 5.32
CA LYS A 91 -5.88 10.36 5.23
C LYS A 91 -6.60 9.91 3.96
N LYS A 92 -5.90 9.89 2.83
CA LYS A 92 -6.48 9.38 1.58
C LYS A 92 -6.92 7.93 1.73
N ILE A 93 -6.08 7.11 2.35
CA ILE A 93 -6.38 5.70 2.58
C ILE A 93 -7.63 5.54 3.44
N SER A 94 -7.78 6.37 4.44
CA SER A 94 -8.91 6.25 5.37
C SER A 94 -10.26 6.46 4.69
N TYR A 95 -10.31 7.14 3.57
CA TYR A 95 -11.53 7.31 2.81
C TYR A 95 -11.84 6.13 1.90
N LEU A 96 -10.87 5.25 1.68
CA LEU A 96 -11.07 4.12 0.79
C LEU A 96 -11.71 2.93 1.50
N GLN A 97 -11.30 2.67 2.73
CA GLN A 97 -11.77 1.49 3.44
C GLN A 97 -11.67 1.74 4.94
N LEU A 98 -12.81 1.82 5.61
CA LEU A 98 -12.86 2.23 7.02
C LEU A 98 -12.79 1.09 8.02
N ASP A 99 -13.05 -0.15 7.57
CA ASP A 99 -13.16 -1.27 8.49
C ASP A 99 -11.87 -2.07 8.63
N ILE A 100 -10.78 -1.60 8.05
CA ILE A 100 -9.48 -2.24 8.20
C ILE A 100 -8.46 -1.18 8.59
N SER A 101 -7.37 -1.63 9.20
CA SER A 101 -6.32 -0.71 9.59
C SER A 101 -5.51 -0.26 8.37
N SER A 102 -4.81 0.86 8.53
CA SER A 102 -3.94 1.38 7.48
C SER A 102 -2.85 0.38 7.14
N PRO A 103 -2.53 0.20 5.85
CA PRO A 103 -1.40 -0.66 5.47
C PRO A 103 -0.05 -0.05 5.79
N ILE A 104 -0.01 1.26 6.05
CA ILE A 104 1.23 1.94 6.39
C ILE A 104 1.45 1.84 7.88
N ARG A 105 2.52 1.16 8.28
CA ARG A 105 2.85 0.96 9.68
C ARG A 105 4.09 1.74 10.05
N THR A 106 4.02 2.43 11.18
CA THR A 106 5.18 3.09 11.75
C THR A 106 6.00 2.05 12.52
N VAL A 107 7.30 1.99 12.22
CA VAL A 107 8.23 1.17 12.97
C VAL A 107 8.97 2.12 13.90
N HIS A 108 8.62 2.03 15.17
CA HIS A 108 9.06 3.00 16.16
C HIS A 108 10.58 3.21 16.13
N GLY A 109 10.97 4.48 15.99
CA GLY A 109 12.38 4.86 15.99
C GLY A 109 13.15 4.50 14.73
N SER A 110 12.51 3.88 13.74
CA SER A 110 13.25 3.40 12.56
C SER A 110 12.69 3.93 11.26
N GLY A 111 11.40 3.71 10.98
CA GLY A 111 10.85 4.12 9.70
C GLY A 111 9.44 3.61 9.50
N PHE A 112 9.17 3.13 8.29
CA PHE A 112 7.83 2.72 7.90
C PHE A 112 7.89 1.42 7.09
N LYS A 113 6.77 0.71 7.08
CA LYS A 113 6.63 -0.47 6.23
C LYS A 113 5.21 -0.53 5.70
N PHE A 114 5.01 -1.29 4.63
CA PHE A 114 3.72 -1.45 3.98
C PHE A 114 3.26 -2.90 4.09
N LEU A 115 2.09 -3.11 4.67
CA LEU A 115 1.52 -4.44 4.81
C LEU A 115 0.35 -4.56 3.84
N SER A 116 0.54 -5.34 2.77
CA SER A 116 -0.47 -5.48 1.73
C SER A 116 -1.70 -6.25 2.21
N THR A 117 -1.52 -7.15 3.16
CA THR A 117 -2.63 -7.94 3.70
C THR A 117 -3.46 -7.09 4.65
N PRO A 118 -4.77 -6.97 4.43
CA PRO A 118 -5.59 -6.13 5.30
C PRO A 118 -5.81 -6.74 6.68
N TYR A 119 -5.92 -5.86 7.66
CA TYR A 119 -6.32 -6.22 9.02
C TYR A 119 -7.63 -5.53 9.33
N LYS A 120 -8.53 -6.24 9.98
CA LYS A 120 -9.75 -5.63 10.48
C LYS A 120 -9.44 -4.82 11.72
N LEU A 121 -10.12 -3.72 11.86
CA LEU A 121 -9.97 -2.86 13.03
C LEU A 121 -10.63 -3.48 14.27
#